data_a05aec24352ee54db049a1fc2911caa0
#
_entry.id   a05aec24352ee54db049a1fc2911caa0
#
_cell.length_a   1.000
_cell.length_b   1.000
_cell.length_c   1.000
_cell.angle_alpha   90.00
_cell.angle_beta   90.00
_cell.angle_gamma   90.00
#
_symmetry.space_group_name_H-M   'P 1'
#
loop_
_entity.id
_entity.type
_entity.pdbx_description
1 polymer ?
#
loop_
_entity_poly.entity_id
_entity_poly.type
_entity_poly.pdbx_seq_one_letter_code
_entity_poly.pdbx_strand_id
1 'polypeptide(L)'
;MKPAVVVLFAVLLAGCGGSSSTYEATTPPDAKKLMVEHLDGKHLSYRWVACLRSGRSFRGAAIVRCNVNFGDPHVEAYCIVLRHGKLYSDHDDAAIPCQRDNRAPPATIVTS
;
A
#
# COMPACT_ATOMS: atom_id res chain seq x y z
N MET A 1 -25.22 -2.17 41.94
CA MET A 1 -25.04 -0.97 42.04
C MET A 1 -24.02 -0.42 41.25
N LYS A 2 -23.11 -0.11 41.82
CA LYS A 2 -22.05 0.48 41.21
C LYS A 2 -21.58 -0.21 40.05
N PRO A 3 -21.64 -1.41 39.99
CA PRO A 3 -21.04 -2.15 38.94
C PRO A 3 -21.53 -1.70 37.60
N ALA A 4 -22.68 -1.33 37.60
CA ALA A 4 -23.28 -0.97 36.36
C ALA A 4 -22.46 0.00 35.58
N VAL A 5 -21.85 0.74 36.27
CA VAL A 5 -21.13 1.78 35.69
C VAL A 5 -20.11 1.33 34.74
N VAL A 6 -19.48 0.39 35.13
CA VAL A 6 -18.40 -0.08 34.42
C VAL A 6 -18.70 -0.46 33.04
N VAL A 7 -19.75 -1.08 32.93
CA VAL A 7 -20.12 -1.53 31.67
C VAL A 7 -20.01 -0.53 30.59
N LEU A 8 -20.32 0.59 30.92
CA LEU A 8 -20.35 1.60 29.97
C LEU A 8 -19.11 1.76 29.21
N PHE A 9 -18.07 1.65 29.85
CA PHE A 9 -16.86 1.88 29.23
C PHE A 9 -16.62 0.97 28.10
N ALA A 10 -16.93 -0.18 28.35
CA ALA A 10 -16.64 -1.15 27.37
C ALA A 10 -17.27 -0.72 26.10
N VAL A 11 -18.37 -0.23 26.21
CA VAL A 11 -19.10 0.13 25.10
C VAL A 11 -18.40 1.16 24.30
N LEU A 12 -17.92 2.08 24.95
CA LEU A 12 -17.29 3.14 24.30
C LEU A 12 -16.19 2.66 23.46
N LEU A 13 -15.47 1.83 23.99
CA LEU A 13 -14.35 1.37 23.29
C LEU A 13 -14.78 0.75 22.04
N ALA A 14 -15.80 0.07 22.16
CA ALA A 14 -16.26 -0.61 21.01
C ALA A 14 -16.46 0.39 19.92
N GLY A 15 -16.91 1.49 20.30
CA GLY A 15 -17.18 2.46 19.33
C GLY A 15 -15.98 2.77 18.52
N CYS A 16 -14.89 2.74 19.10
CA CYS A 16 -13.74 3.10 18.41
C CYS A 16 -13.42 2.16 17.34
N GLY A 17 -13.85 1.02 17.48
CA GLY A 17 -13.48 0.06 16.52
C GLY A 17 -13.93 0.42 15.16
N GLY A 18 -14.79 1.36 15.09
CA GLY A 18 -15.30 1.68 13.81
C GLY A 18 -14.28 2.01 12.79
N SER A 19 -13.11 2.23 13.17
CA SER A 19 -12.14 2.65 12.22
C SER A 19 -11.56 1.54 11.43
N SER A 20 -12.16 0.44 11.46
CA SER A 20 -11.62 -0.70 10.79
C SER A 20 -11.34 -0.58 9.33
N SER A 21 -11.96 0.29 8.64
CA SER A 21 -11.75 0.35 7.21
C SER A 21 -10.59 1.25 6.82
N THR A 22 -9.80 1.60 7.75
CA THR A 22 -8.76 2.56 7.48
C THR A 22 -7.62 2.00 6.66
N TYR A 23 -7.14 2.81 5.74
CA TYR A 23 -5.94 2.49 5.00
C TYR A 23 -4.81 3.32 5.57
N GLU A 24 -3.60 2.82 5.45
CA GLU A 24 -2.45 3.48 6.03
C GLU A 24 -1.41 3.77 4.98
N ALA A 25 -0.68 4.85 5.19
CA ALA A 25 0.38 5.22 4.28
C ALA A 25 1.64 4.46 4.64
N THR A 26 2.50 4.30 3.66
CA THR A 26 3.80 3.72 3.91
C THR A 26 4.83 4.62 3.25
N THR A 27 6.10 4.33 3.41
CA THR A 27 7.16 5.10 2.81
C THR A 27 7.72 4.34 1.63
N PRO A 28 8.39 5.01 0.69
CA PRO A 28 8.96 4.31 -0.43
C PRO A 28 9.90 3.16 -0.04
N PRO A 29 10.80 3.33 0.93
CA PRO A 29 11.66 2.23 1.31
C PRO A 29 10.90 1.06 1.89
N ASP A 30 9.91 1.35 2.73
CA ASP A 30 9.13 0.28 3.32
C ASP A 30 8.26 -0.39 2.29
N ALA A 31 7.72 0.38 1.36
CA ALA A 31 6.91 -0.18 0.30
C ALA A 31 7.75 -1.11 -0.57
N LYS A 32 8.99 -0.73 -0.83
CA LYS A 32 9.86 -1.57 -1.63
C LYS A 32 10.09 -2.89 -0.94
N LYS A 33 10.34 -2.85 0.36
CA LYS A 33 10.57 -4.05 1.11
C LYS A 33 9.36 -4.97 1.05
N LEU A 34 8.19 -4.41 1.26
CA LEU A 34 6.97 -5.19 1.22
C LEU A 34 6.70 -5.74 -0.17
N MET A 35 7.03 -4.95 -1.19
CA MET A 35 6.82 -5.38 -2.56
C MET A 35 7.73 -6.56 -2.91
N VAL A 36 8.96 -6.50 -2.48
CA VAL A 36 9.90 -7.58 -2.71
C VAL A 36 9.40 -8.85 -2.02
N GLU A 37 8.94 -8.72 -0.80
CA GLU A 37 8.41 -9.87 -0.09
C GLU A 37 7.19 -10.44 -0.80
N HIS A 38 6.36 -9.57 -1.33
CA HIS A 38 5.17 -9.99 -2.04
C HIS A 38 5.53 -10.78 -3.30
N LEU A 39 6.49 -10.27 -4.05
CA LEU A 39 6.92 -10.92 -5.28
C LEU A 39 7.58 -12.26 -4.98
N ASP A 40 8.42 -12.28 -3.97
CA ASP A 40 9.09 -13.51 -3.59
C ASP A 40 8.08 -14.54 -3.11
N GLY A 41 7.09 -14.11 -2.39
CA GLY A 41 6.07 -15.02 -1.90
C GLY A 41 5.26 -15.65 -3.01
N LYS A 42 5.18 -14.97 -4.15
CA LYS A 42 4.48 -15.52 -5.31
C LYS A 42 5.42 -16.19 -6.29
N HIS A 43 6.67 -16.29 -5.93
CA HIS A 43 7.68 -16.89 -6.78
C HIS A 43 7.80 -16.20 -8.14
N LEU A 44 7.65 -14.89 -8.15
CA LEU A 44 7.75 -14.12 -9.38
C LEU A 44 9.16 -13.59 -9.53
N SER A 45 9.73 -13.76 -10.69
CA SER A 45 11.04 -13.24 -10.97
C SER A 45 10.95 -11.80 -11.42
N TYR A 46 11.86 -10.98 -11.00
CA TYR A 46 11.88 -9.59 -11.42
C TYR A 46 13.32 -9.09 -11.43
N ARG A 47 13.55 -8.01 -12.15
CA ARG A 47 14.89 -7.45 -12.25
C ARG A 47 15.15 -6.37 -11.22
N TRP A 48 14.17 -5.52 -11.01
CA TRP A 48 14.30 -4.48 -10.01
C TRP A 48 12.93 -3.96 -9.60
N VAL A 49 12.90 -3.33 -8.43
CA VAL A 49 11.72 -2.66 -7.91
C VAL A 49 12.14 -1.26 -7.50
N ALA A 50 11.44 -0.27 -7.95
CA ALA A 50 11.72 1.11 -7.57
C ALA A 50 10.44 1.78 -7.10
N CYS A 51 10.46 2.33 -5.93
CA CYS A 51 9.27 2.93 -5.32
C CYS A 51 9.48 4.42 -5.07
N LEU A 52 8.43 5.19 -5.25
CA LEU A 52 8.48 6.62 -5.00
C LEU A 52 7.11 7.12 -4.61
N ARG A 53 7.05 8.31 -4.07
CA ARG A 53 5.79 8.88 -3.68
C ARG A 53 5.01 9.23 -4.93
N SER A 54 3.73 8.90 -4.94
CA SER A 54 2.93 9.14 -6.12
C SER A 54 2.32 10.53 -6.17
N GLY A 55 2.23 11.18 -5.05
CA GLY A 55 1.54 12.47 -4.97
C GLY A 55 0.04 12.32 -4.87
N ARG A 56 -0.46 11.11 -4.77
CA ARG A 56 -1.89 10.86 -4.67
C ARG A 56 -2.20 10.17 -3.37
N SER A 57 -3.46 10.11 -3.04
CA SER A 57 -3.90 9.42 -1.84
C SER A 57 -5.16 8.63 -2.11
N PHE A 58 -5.41 7.67 -1.25
CA PHE A 58 -6.62 6.86 -1.32
C PHE A 58 -7.18 6.75 0.08
N ARG A 59 -8.37 7.29 0.25
CA ARG A 59 -9.04 7.30 1.55
C ARG A 59 -8.13 7.80 2.66
N GLY A 60 -7.44 8.88 2.36
CA GLY A 60 -6.60 9.52 3.36
C GLY A 60 -5.18 8.98 3.47
N ALA A 61 -4.88 7.91 2.83
CA ALA A 61 -3.53 7.35 2.89
C ALA A 61 -2.75 7.72 1.65
N ALA A 62 -1.57 8.25 1.84
CA ALA A 62 -0.73 8.61 0.71
C ALA A 62 -0.30 7.35 -0.01
N ILE A 63 -0.32 7.37 -1.31
CA ILE A 63 0.02 6.21 -2.11
C ILE A 63 1.47 6.25 -2.51
N VAL A 64 2.13 5.11 -2.41
CA VAL A 64 3.49 4.94 -2.92
C VAL A 64 3.39 4.14 -4.20
N ARG A 65 4.02 4.60 -5.24
CA ARG A 65 4.02 3.88 -6.51
C ARG A 65 5.30 3.07 -6.61
N CYS A 66 5.18 1.78 -6.82
CA CYS A 66 6.32 0.91 -7.05
C CYS A 66 6.27 0.42 -8.47
N ASN A 67 7.37 0.61 -9.19
CA ASN A 67 7.48 0.07 -10.53
C ASN A 67 8.31 -1.20 -10.44
N VAL A 68 7.83 -2.25 -11.03
CA VAL A 68 8.51 -3.54 -11.01
C VAL A 68 8.87 -3.92 -12.43
N ASN A 69 10.11 -4.21 -12.66
CA ASN A 69 10.56 -4.64 -13.96
C ASN A 69 10.62 -6.17 -13.99
N PHE A 70 9.75 -6.77 -14.78
CA PHE A 70 9.69 -8.23 -14.91
C PHE A 70 10.52 -8.71 -16.10
N GLY A 71 11.26 -7.80 -16.71
CA GLY A 71 12.05 -8.14 -17.88
C GLY A 71 11.70 -7.13 -18.95
N ASP A 72 12.67 -6.39 -19.45
CA ASP A 72 12.41 -5.33 -20.42
C ASP A 72 11.65 -5.85 -21.63
N PRO A 73 10.69 -5.11 -22.11
CA PRO A 73 10.25 -3.81 -21.61
C PRO A 73 9.09 -3.88 -20.63
N HIS A 74 8.89 -5.01 -20.02
CA HIS A 74 7.72 -5.23 -19.19
C HIS A 74 7.89 -4.63 -17.81
N VAL A 75 7.40 -3.43 -17.62
CA VAL A 75 7.44 -2.78 -16.32
C VAL A 75 6.00 -2.52 -15.88
N GLU A 76 5.65 -2.95 -14.68
CA GLU A 76 4.31 -2.72 -14.15
C GLU A 76 4.33 -1.83 -12.94
N ALA A 77 3.31 -1.01 -12.83
CA ALA A 77 3.18 -0.12 -11.69
C ALA A 77 2.23 -0.71 -10.66
N TYR A 78 2.61 -0.62 -9.41
CA TYR A 78 1.76 -1.01 -8.31
C TYR A 78 1.61 0.22 -7.43
N CYS A 79 0.38 0.62 -7.18
CA CYS A 79 0.12 1.78 -6.33
C CYS A 79 -0.31 1.26 -4.98
N ILE A 80 0.47 1.54 -3.98
CA ILE A 80 0.43 0.84 -2.71
C ILE A 80 -0.02 1.69 -1.54
N VAL A 81 -0.91 1.12 -0.75
CA VAL A 81 -1.23 1.61 0.57
C VAL A 81 -1.18 0.38 1.46
N LEU A 82 -1.28 0.55 2.75
CA LEU A 82 -1.35 -0.57 3.65
C LEU A 82 -2.76 -0.75 4.14
N ARG A 83 -3.10 -1.97 4.45
CA ARG A 83 -4.38 -2.27 5.05
C ARG A 83 -4.09 -3.30 6.13
N HIS A 84 -4.31 -2.91 7.39
CA HIS A 84 -3.97 -3.76 8.52
C HIS A 84 -2.50 -4.15 8.48
N GLY A 85 -1.67 -3.20 8.11
CA GLY A 85 -0.22 -3.44 8.08
C GLY A 85 0.28 -4.26 6.92
N LYS A 86 -0.61 -4.65 6.01
CA LYS A 86 -0.20 -5.46 4.88
C LYS A 86 -0.25 -4.70 3.59
N LEU A 87 0.56 -5.11 2.66
CA LEU A 87 0.60 -4.48 1.35
C LEU A 87 -0.74 -4.66 0.64
N TYR A 88 -1.23 -3.58 0.09
CA TYR A 88 -2.49 -3.57 -0.61
C TYR A 88 -2.34 -2.63 -1.81
N SER A 89 -2.73 -3.05 -2.98
CA SER A 89 -2.46 -2.25 -4.16
C SER A 89 -3.65 -2.17 -5.09
N ASP A 90 -3.48 -1.42 -6.16
CA ASP A 90 -4.49 -1.32 -7.19
C ASP A 90 -4.72 -2.65 -7.89
N HIS A 91 -3.81 -3.59 -7.74
CA HIS A 91 -4.02 -4.93 -8.28
C HIS A 91 -5.00 -5.70 -7.42
N ASP A 92 -5.19 -5.29 -6.18
CA ASP A 92 -6.18 -5.91 -5.30
C ASP A 92 -7.51 -5.18 -5.38
N ASP A 93 -7.46 -3.88 -5.59
CA ASP A 93 -8.66 -3.08 -5.64
C ASP A 93 -8.49 -1.99 -6.69
N ALA A 94 -9.20 -2.11 -7.77
CA ALA A 94 -9.08 -1.18 -8.87
C ALA A 94 -9.50 0.24 -8.52
N ALA A 95 -10.12 0.43 -7.40
CA ALA A 95 -10.49 1.78 -6.99
C ALA A 95 -9.29 2.60 -6.54
N ILE A 96 -8.19 1.94 -6.25
CA ILE A 96 -6.99 2.67 -5.87
C ILE A 96 -6.43 3.32 -7.12
N PRO A 97 -6.28 4.63 -7.13
CA PRO A 97 -5.81 5.32 -8.32
C PRO A 97 -4.35 4.96 -8.61
N CYS A 98 -4.10 4.57 -9.82
CA CYS A 98 -2.76 4.23 -10.21
C CYS A 98 -2.57 4.63 -11.66
N GLN A 99 -1.60 5.53 -11.87
CA GLN A 99 -1.35 5.99 -13.19
C GLN A 99 -0.53 4.95 -13.91
N ARG A 100 -1.11 4.38 -14.91
CA ARG A 100 -0.44 3.32 -15.60
C ARG A 100 0.13 3.72 -16.93
N ASP A 101 0.13 4.98 -17.23
CA ASP A 101 0.60 5.37 -18.50
C ASP A 101 2.07 5.16 -18.54
N ASN A 102 2.57 5.02 -19.65
CA ASN A 102 3.91 4.68 -19.82
C ASN A 102 4.86 5.75 -19.59
N ARG A 103 4.38 6.89 -19.27
CA ARG A 103 5.28 7.94 -18.97
C ARG A 103 5.77 7.82 -17.61
N ALA A 104 5.65 6.67 -17.05
CA ALA A 104 6.23 6.41 -15.81
C ALA A 104 7.58 6.99 -15.87
N PRO A 105 7.95 7.76 -15.00
CA PRO A 105 9.17 8.47 -15.02
C PRO A 105 10.31 7.53 -15.17
N PRO A 106 10.97 7.63 -16.18
CA PRO A 106 12.06 6.77 -16.43
C PRO A 106 13.13 7.00 -15.42
N ALA A 107 13.18 8.16 -14.96
CA ALA A 107 14.18 8.49 -14.02
C ALA A 107 14.16 7.60 -12.83
N THR A 108 13.02 7.15 -12.48
CA THR A 108 12.97 6.34 -11.33
C THR A 108 13.64 5.05 -11.54
N ILE A 109 13.75 4.66 -12.70
CA ILE A 109 14.28 3.41 -12.98
C ILE A 109 15.70 3.41 -12.76
N VAL A 110 16.28 4.47 -13.08
CA VAL A 110 17.67 4.58 -12.97
C VAL A 110 18.21 4.42 -11.60
N THR A 111 17.44 4.75 -10.66
CA THR A 111 17.95 4.74 -9.32
C THR A 111 17.86 3.43 -8.65
N SER A 112 17.36 2.49 -9.26
CA SER A 112 17.23 1.23 -8.53
C SER A 112 18.48 0.37 -8.50
#